data_118bc92a5b16a3af9116a8ccad0e6b32
#
_entry.id   118bc92a5b16a3af9116a8ccad0e6b32
#
_cell.length_a   1.000
_cell.length_b   1.000
_cell.length_c   1.000
_cell.angle_alpha   90.00
_cell.angle_beta   90.00
_cell.angle_gamma   90.00
#
_symmetry.space_group_name_H-M   'P 1'
#
loop_
_entity.id
_entity.type
_entity.pdbx_description
1 polymer ?
#
loop_
_entity_poly.entity_id
_entity_poly.type
_entity_poly.pdbx_seq_one_letter_code
_entity_poly.pdbx_strand_id
1 'polypeptide(L)' 'MINLDERYHSYLDGSKKMRIDGVDERVKAYGWHCDGNDIKGHYVTTENFQLFYNMDGLFTKMVALRELAQVS' A
#
# COMPACT_ATOMS: atom_id res chain seq x y z
N MET A 1 13.22 -0.49 -12.24
CA MET A 1 12.10 -0.95 -11.40
C MET A 1 12.51 -0.85 -9.94
N ILE A 2 11.66 -0.32 -9.09
CA ILE A 2 11.99 -0.16 -7.68
C ILE A 2 11.97 -1.51 -6.97
N ASN A 3 12.82 -1.64 -5.95
CA ASN A 3 12.83 -2.83 -5.10
C ASN A 3 11.86 -2.58 -3.93
N LEU A 4 10.71 -3.24 -3.97
CA LEU A 4 9.67 -3.05 -2.96
C LEU A 4 10.12 -3.52 -1.58
N ASP A 5 10.84 -4.64 -1.51
CA ASP A 5 11.32 -5.15 -0.22
C ASP A 5 12.24 -4.14 0.46
N GLU A 6 13.17 -3.58 -0.29
CA GLU A 6 14.09 -2.59 0.22
C GLU A 6 13.37 -1.33 0.68
N ARG A 7 12.33 -0.93 -0.04
CA ARG A 7 11.58 0.27 0.26
C ARG A 7 10.65 0.12 1.46
N TYR A 8 9.98 -1.03 1.59
CA TYR A 8 8.93 -1.23 2.57
C TYR A 8 9.27 -2.20 3.69
N HIS A 9 10.45 -2.80 3.68
CA HIS A 9 10.84 -3.74 4.72
C HIS A 9 10.70 -3.17 6.13
N SER A 10 11.16 -1.94 6.33
CA SER A 10 11.09 -1.28 7.64
C SER A 10 9.65 -0.99 8.07
N TYR A 11 8.76 -0.78 7.11
CA TYR A 11 7.34 -0.59 7.43
C TYR A 11 6.69 -1.93 7.81
N LEU A 12 7.08 -3.00 7.14
CA LEU A 12 6.50 -4.31 7.39
C LEU A 12 6.94 -4.88 8.73
N ASP A 13 8.19 -4.66 9.13
CA ASP A 13 8.70 -5.17 10.40
C ASP A 13 8.30 -4.33 11.61
N GLY A 14 7.63 -3.20 11.37
CA GLY A 14 7.16 -2.33 12.44
C GLY A 14 8.12 -1.23 12.86
N SER A 15 9.32 -1.16 12.25
CA SER A 15 10.29 -0.10 12.56
C SER A 15 9.81 1.27 12.13
N LYS A 16 9.04 1.32 11.06
CA LYS A 16 8.46 2.56 10.55
C LYS A 16 6.97 2.40 10.37
N LYS A 17 6.25 3.51 10.45
CA LYS A 17 4.83 3.54 10.19
C LYS A 17 4.54 4.53 9.09
N MET A 18 3.54 4.23 8.27
CA MET A 18 3.12 5.09 7.18
C MET A 18 2.07 6.06 7.71
N ARG A 19 2.27 7.36 7.47
CA ARG A 19 1.31 8.35 7.92
C ARG A 19 0.26 8.58 6.85
N ILE A 20 -0.99 8.31 7.20
CA ILE A 20 -2.12 8.44 6.29
C ILE A 20 -3.19 9.27 6.98
N ASP A 21 -3.54 10.42 6.39
CA ASP A 21 -4.57 11.31 6.95
C ASP A 21 -4.30 11.71 8.41
N GLY A 22 -3.02 11.92 8.74
CA GLY A 22 -2.63 12.32 10.08
C GLY A 22 -2.55 11.18 11.08
N VAL A 23 -2.78 9.95 10.65
CA VAL A 23 -2.73 8.76 11.51
C VAL A 23 -1.59 7.86 11.07
N ASP A 24 -0.82 7.35 12.02
CA ASP A 24 0.25 6.40 11.73
C ASP A 24 -0.35 5.02 11.54
N GLU A 25 -0.12 4.42 10.37
CA GLU A 25 -0.65 3.12 10.00
C GLU A 25 0.48 2.11 9.83
N ARG A 26 0.26 0.90 10.34
CA ARG A 26 1.21 -0.18 10.14
C ARG A 26 0.97 -0.85 8.78
N VAL A 27 2.04 -1.05 8.02
CA VAL A 27 1.96 -1.75 6.74
C VAL A 27 1.88 -3.25 7.00
N LYS A 28 0.89 -3.90 6.45
CA LYS A 28 0.68 -5.35 6.60
C LYS A 28 1.23 -6.13 5.41
N ALA A 29 1.15 -5.54 4.22
CA ALA A 29 1.57 -6.22 3.00
C ALA A 29 1.85 -5.21 1.90
N TYR A 30 2.58 -5.63 0.89
CA TYR A 30 2.83 -4.85 -0.31
C TYR A 30 3.13 -5.80 -1.46
N GLY A 31 3.01 -5.31 -2.67
CA GLY A 31 3.29 -6.13 -3.84
C GLY A 31 3.05 -5.36 -5.13
N TRP A 32 3.23 -6.06 -6.25
CA TRP A 32 3.00 -5.47 -7.55
C TRP A 32 1.53 -5.59 -7.94
N HIS A 33 1.00 -4.50 -8.49
CA HIS A 33 -0.35 -4.47 -9.02
C HIS A 33 -0.30 -4.74 -10.51
N CYS A 34 -0.95 -5.80 -10.94
CA CYS A 34 -0.92 -6.22 -12.33
C CYS A 34 -2.32 -6.18 -12.94
N ASP A 35 -2.36 -5.89 -14.25
CA ASP A 35 -3.58 -5.99 -15.03
C ASP A 35 -3.26 -6.90 -16.21
N GLY A 36 -3.79 -8.13 -16.17
CA GLY A 36 -3.41 -9.16 -17.12
C GLY A 36 -1.93 -9.50 -16.98
N ASN A 37 -1.17 -9.33 -18.05
CA ASN A 37 0.27 -9.60 -18.05
C ASN A 37 1.12 -8.36 -17.79
N ASP A 38 0.49 -7.20 -17.60
CA ASP A 38 1.20 -5.94 -17.44
C ASP A 38 1.21 -5.49 -15.98
N ILE A 39 2.39 -5.08 -15.50
CA ILE A 39 2.52 -4.46 -14.19
C ILE A 39 2.12 -3.00 -14.32
N LYS A 40 1.09 -2.59 -13.57
CA LYS A 40 0.58 -1.22 -13.60
C LYS A 40 1.17 -0.33 -12.51
N GLY A 41 1.78 -0.93 -11.51
CA GLY A 41 2.34 -0.21 -10.38
C GLY A 41 2.48 -1.14 -9.21
N HIS A 42 2.46 -0.57 -8.01
CA HIS A 42 2.51 -1.40 -6.80
C HIS A 42 1.43 -0.95 -5.81
N TYR A 43 1.17 -1.80 -4.82
CA TYR A 43 0.22 -1.49 -3.76
C TYR A 43 0.86 -1.68 -2.40
N VAL A 44 0.28 -1.00 -1.41
CA VAL A 44 0.66 -1.15 -0.01
C VAL A 44 -0.63 -1.29 0.79
N THR A 45 -0.73 -2.31 1.62
CA THR A 45 -1.89 -2.55 2.46
C THR A 45 -1.54 -2.23 3.91
N THR A 46 -2.30 -1.34 4.52
CA THR A 46 -2.19 -1.03 5.95
C THR A 46 -3.37 -1.65 6.69
N GLU A 47 -3.50 -1.38 7.97
CA GLU A 47 -4.61 -1.92 8.76
C GLU A 47 -5.97 -1.43 8.27
N ASN A 48 -6.05 -0.18 7.82
CA ASN A 48 -7.31 0.46 7.48
C ASN A 48 -7.44 0.87 6.02
N PHE A 49 -6.36 0.81 5.25
CA PHE A 49 -6.34 1.33 3.89
C PHE A 49 -5.56 0.43 2.96
N GLN A 50 -5.85 0.54 1.67
CA GLN A 50 -5.01 -0.01 0.62
C GLN A 50 -4.65 1.11 -0.34
N LEU A 51 -3.36 1.30 -0.55
CA LEU A 51 -2.81 2.41 -1.34
C LEU A 51 -2.26 1.87 -2.64
N PHE A 52 -2.52 2.58 -3.73
CA PHE A 52 -2.03 2.19 -5.05
C PHE A 52 -1.11 3.25 -5.62
N TYR A 53 -0.03 2.80 -6.23
CA TYR A 53 0.99 3.66 -6.84
C TYR A 53 1.22 3.21 -8.27
N ASN A 54 1.59 4.16 -9.14
CA ASN A 54 1.89 3.83 -10.54
C ASN A 54 3.34 3.33 -10.68
N MET A 55 3.77 3.07 -11.91
CA MET A 55 5.12 2.56 -12.19
C MET A 55 6.22 3.54 -11.81
N ASP A 56 5.91 4.83 -11.76
CA ASP A 56 6.85 5.86 -11.35
C ASP A 56 6.93 6.01 -9.83
N GLY A 57 6.12 5.27 -9.10
CA GLY A 57 6.08 5.34 -7.65
C GLY A 57 5.21 6.47 -7.11
N LEU A 58 4.39 7.07 -7.95
CA LEU A 58 3.48 8.14 -7.55
C LEU A 58 2.15 7.58 -7.09
N PHE A 59 1.63 8.14 -6.01
CA PHE A 59 0.35 7.74 -5.44
C PHE A 59 -0.79 8.02 -6.43
N THR A 60 -1.67 7.03 -6.62
CA THR A 60 -2.80 7.14 -7.54
C THR A 60 -4.15 7.12 -6.85
N LYS A 61 -4.35 6.17 -5.93
CA LYS A 61 -5.63 6.10 -5.21
C LYS A 61 -5.49 5.38 -3.88
N MET A 62 -6.47 5.56 -3.01
CA MET A 62 -6.55 4.92 -1.71
C MET A 62 -7.94 4.35 -1.51
N VAL A 63 -8.03 3.12 -1.00
CA VAL A 63 -9.28 2.45 -0.68
C VAL A 63 -9.33 2.23 0.82
N ALA A 64 -10.44 2.63 1.44
CA ALA A 64 -10.65 2.44 2.87
C ALA A 64 -11.22 1.04 3.13
N LEU A 65 -10.40 0.17 3.70
CA LEU A 65 -10.80 -1.21 3.97
C LEU A 65 -11.88 -1.29 5.05
N ARG A 66 -11.81 -0.38 6.02
CA ARG A 66 -12.78 -0.33 7.11
C ARG A 66 -14.20 -0.08 6.62
N GLU A 67 -14.36 0.79 5.63
CA GLU A 67 -15.67 1.08 5.08
C GLU A 67 -16.31 -0.14 4.43
N LEU A 68 -15.51 -0.94 3.75
CA LEU A 68 -15.99 -2.16 3.12
C LEU A 68 -16.51 -3.15 4.15
N ALA A 69 -15.86 -3.20 5.30
CA ALA A 69 -16.29 -4.10 6.38
C ALA A 69 -17.59 -3.64 7.04
N GLN A 70 -17.85 -2.35 7.05
CA GLN A 70 -19.05 -1.79 7.69
C GLN A 70 -20.31 -1.89 6.84
N VAL A 71 -20.17 -2.08 5.56
CA VAL A 71 -21.31 -2.14 4.64
C VAL A 71 -22.07 -3.46 4.76
N SER A 72 -21.44 -4.47 5.24
CA SER A 72 -22.05 -5.80 5.40
C SER A 72 -23.11 -5.84 6.50
#